data_406ebf66c681a786cd4aeb196b8ce1bc
#
_entry.id   406ebf66c681a786cd4aeb196b8ce1bc
#
_cell.length_a   1.000
_cell.length_b   1.000
_cell.length_c   1.000
_cell.angle_alpha   90.00
_cell.angle_beta   90.00
_cell.angle_gamma   90.00
#
_symmetry.space_group_name_H-M   'P 1'
#
loop_
_entity.id
_entity.type
_entity.pdbx_description
1 polymer ?
#
loop_
_entity_poly.entity_id
_entity_poly.type
_entity_poly.pdbx_seq_one_letter_code
_entity_poly.pdbx_strand_id
1 'polypeptide(L)'
;MNHVNLIGKVCSEPQYIELKTGRKIATFTMSTKEMYLDAEGNTKIRNNWHLLTCWGRWIKVIEELGEVGSDLAVEGKLVSRFYNSKGARKIISEIEVNDLIIL
;
A
#
# COMPACT_ATOMS: atom_id res chain seq x y z
N MET A 1 13.76 11.10 8.83
CA MET A 1 13.79 10.31 7.60
C MET A 1 12.51 9.50 7.51
N ASN A 2 11.87 9.51 6.36
CA ASN A 2 10.63 8.77 6.15
C ASN A 2 10.75 8.00 4.83
N HIS A 3 11.09 6.71 4.93
CA HIS A 3 11.40 5.89 3.78
C HIS A 3 10.90 4.47 4.03
N VAL A 4 10.14 3.93 3.11
CA VAL A 4 9.55 2.60 3.20
C VAL A 4 9.90 1.82 1.94
N ASN A 5 10.39 0.60 2.11
CA ASN A 5 10.62 -0.35 1.04
C ASN A 5 9.85 -1.62 1.36
N LEU A 6 9.02 -2.08 0.44
CA LEU A 6 8.23 -3.28 0.62
C LEU A 6 8.28 -4.16 -0.63
N ILE A 7 8.28 -5.46 -0.41
CA ILE A 7 8.08 -6.47 -1.45
C ILE A 7 6.91 -7.33 -1.02
N GLY A 8 5.91 -7.45 -1.86
CA GLY A 8 4.72 -8.22 -1.52
C GLY A 8 3.77 -8.39 -2.69
N LYS A 9 2.52 -8.72 -2.38
CA LYS A 9 1.48 -9.00 -3.37
C LYS A 9 0.35 -7.99 -3.34
N VAL A 10 -0.16 -7.65 -4.52
CA VAL A 10 -1.40 -6.87 -4.66
C VAL A 10 -2.55 -7.72 -4.15
N CYS A 11 -3.35 -7.17 -3.23
CA CYS A 11 -4.45 -7.89 -2.59
C CYS A 11 -5.83 -7.38 -2.95
N SER A 12 -5.93 -6.17 -3.51
CA SER A 12 -7.21 -5.61 -3.90
C SER A 12 -7.12 -4.99 -5.28
N GLU A 13 -8.27 -4.94 -5.96
CA GLU A 13 -8.39 -4.18 -7.21
C GLU A 13 -8.11 -2.71 -6.92
N PRO A 14 -7.28 -2.05 -7.72
CA PRO A 14 -7.02 -0.62 -7.53
C PRO A 14 -8.29 0.20 -7.72
N GLN A 15 -8.45 1.21 -6.88
CA GLN A 15 -9.52 2.19 -7.01
C GLN A 15 -8.93 3.50 -7.51
N TYR A 16 -9.56 4.10 -8.50
CA TYR A 16 -9.09 5.33 -9.11
C TYR A 16 -9.97 6.48 -8.65
N ILE A 17 -9.34 7.49 -8.06
CA ILE A 17 -10.04 8.62 -7.47
C ILE A 17 -9.55 9.89 -8.14
N GLU A 18 -10.49 10.73 -8.59
CA GLU A 18 -10.17 12.05 -9.10
C GLU A 18 -10.37 13.08 -7.99
N LEU A 19 -9.32 13.82 -7.68
CA LEU A 19 -9.36 14.87 -6.66
C LEU A 19 -9.97 16.15 -7.23
N LYS A 20 -10.41 17.05 -6.34
CA LYS A 20 -11.01 18.34 -6.72
C LYS A 20 -10.09 19.20 -7.60
N THR A 21 -8.79 19.00 -7.50
CA THR A 21 -7.78 19.68 -8.33
C THR A 21 -7.68 19.13 -9.74
N GLY A 22 -8.45 18.10 -10.09
CA GLY A 22 -8.35 17.37 -11.36
C GLY A 22 -7.29 16.28 -11.36
N ARG A 23 -6.56 16.14 -10.28
CA ARG A 23 -5.50 15.17 -10.13
C ARG A 23 -6.07 13.79 -9.80
N LYS A 24 -5.55 12.75 -10.45
CA LYS A 24 -5.97 11.37 -10.21
C LYS A 24 -4.99 10.65 -9.30
N ILE A 25 -5.54 9.77 -8.48
CA ILE A 25 -4.76 8.84 -7.66
C ILE A 25 -5.31 7.43 -7.83
N ALA A 26 -4.45 6.44 -7.61
CA ALA A 26 -4.86 5.04 -7.51
C ALA A 26 -4.53 4.55 -6.11
N THR A 27 -5.48 3.86 -5.47
CA THR A 27 -5.28 3.27 -4.16
C THR A 27 -5.52 1.78 -4.24
N PHE A 28 -4.69 1.01 -3.55
CA PHE A 28 -4.85 -0.44 -3.46
C PHE A 28 -4.17 -0.96 -2.20
N THR A 29 -4.45 -2.20 -1.84
CA THR A 29 -3.80 -2.85 -0.71
C THR A 29 -2.76 -3.85 -1.19
N MET A 30 -1.70 -3.98 -0.40
CA MET A 30 -0.61 -4.91 -0.65
C MET A 30 -0.33 -5.69 0.63
N SER A 31 -0.03 -6.96 0.51
CA SER A 31 0.37 -7.78 1.65
C SER A 31 1.86 -8.09 1.61
N THR A 32 2.47 -8.07 2.78
CA THR A 32 3.84 -8.56 2.97
C THR A 32 3.80 -9.69 4.00
N LYS A 33 4.73 -10.63 3.85
CA LYS A 33 4.86 -11.74 4.80
C LYS A 33 6.07 -11.53 5.67
N GLU A 34 5.93 -11.82 6.94
CA GLU A 34 7.09 -11.90 7.83
C GLU A 34 7.06 -13.23 8.58
N MET A 35 8.24 -13.76 8.84
CA MET A 35 8.42 -14.94 9.66
C MET A 35 8.86 -14.52 11.04
N TYR A 36 8.30 -15.15 12.06
CA TYR A 36 8.70 -14.88 13.45
C TYR A 36 8.65 -16.17 14.27
N LEU A 37 9.34 -16.15 15.41
CA LEU A 37 9.30 -17.25 16.36
C LEU A 37 8.28 -16.93 17.45
N ASP A 38 7.42 -17.89 17.77
CA ASP A 38 6.52 -17.75 18.90
C ASP A 38 7.25 -18.03 20.24
N ALA A 39 6.54 -17.95 21.35
CA ALA A 39 7.10 -18.15 22.67
C ALA A 39 7.65 -19.57 22.87
N GLU A 40 7.20 -20.54 22.08
CA GLU A 40 7.60 -21.94 22.15
C GLU A 40 8.74 -22.28 21.16
N GLY A 41 9.20 -21.30 20.40
CA GLY A 41 10.28 -21.49 19.44
C GLY A 41 9.83 -22.01 18.08
N ASN A 42 8.51 -22.06 17.82
CA ASN A 42 7.98 -22.49 16.52
C ASN A 42 7.96 -21.32 15.55
N THR A 43 8.28 -21.61 14.28
CA THR A 43 8.20 -20.61 13.20
C THR A 43 6.76 -20.37 12.81
N LYS A 44 6.37 -19.11 12.81
CA LYS A 44 5.04 -18.66 12.39
C LYS A 44 5.17 -17.66 11.26
N ILE A 45 4.12 -17.52 10.47
CA ILE A 45 4.05 -16.55 9.36
C ILE A 45 2.93 -15.55 9.70
N ARG A 46 3.24 -14.27 9.54
CA ARG A 46 2.28 -13.19 9.69
C ARG A 46 2.18 -12.43 8.38
N ASN A 47 0.96 -12.12 7.98
CA ASN A 47 0.72 -11.22 6.86
C ASN A 47 0.45 -9.82 7.40
N ASN A 48 1.10 -8.84 6.81
CA ASN A 48 0.85 -7.43 7.09
C ASN A 48 0.18 -6.81 5.87
N TRP A 49 -0.78 -5.92 6.11
CA TRP A 49 -1.59 -5.29 5.07
C TRP A 49 -1.26 -3.81 5.03
N HIS A 50 -1.01 -3.30 3.83
CA HIS A 50 -0.59 -1.92 3.62
C HIS A 50 -1.50 -1.26 2.62
N LEU A 51 -1.93 -0.03 2.91
CA LEU A 51 -2.66 0.80 1.96
C LEU A 51 -1.65 1.64 1.19
N LEU A 52 -1.69 1.57 -0.14
CA LEU A 52 -0.78 2.29 -1.02
C LEU A 52 -1.54 3.28 -1.88
N THR A 53 -0.91 4.43 -2.14
CA THR A 53 -1.45 5.47 -3.01
C THR A 53 -0.41 5.79 -4.07
N CYS A 54 -0.82 5.73 -5.34
CA CYS A 54 0.02 6.02 -6.49
C CYS A 54 -0.45 7.28 -7.21
N TRP A 55 0.50 7.97 -7.85
CA TRP A 55 0.27 9.21 -8.59
C TRP A 55 0.92 9.13 -9.96
N GLY A 56 0.44 9.98 -10.88
CA GLY A 56 1.10 10.18 -12.17
C GLY A 56 1.30 8.91 -12.97
N ARG A 57 2.52 8.69 -13.44
CA ARG A 57 2.86 7.54 -14.29
C ARG A 57 2.61 6.18 -13.65
N TRP A 58 2.65 6.11 -12.32
CA TRP A 58 2.44 4.85 -11.60
C TRP A 58 1.01 4.36 -11.70
N ILE A 59 0.05 5.26 -11.90
CA ILE A 59 -1.35 4.90 -12.12
C ILE A 59 -1.46 4.02 -13.37
N LYS A 60 -0.79 4.40 -14.44
CA LYS A 60 -0.80 3.64 -15.69
C LYS A 60 -0.13 2.29 -15.54
N VAL A 61 0.97 2.23 -14.79
CA VAL A 61 1.66 0.97 -14.51
C VAL A 61 0.73 0.01 -13.76
N ILE A 62 0.02 0.50 -12.76
CA ILE A 62 -0.93 -0.31 -11.99
C ILE A 62 -2.11 -0.75 -12.85
N GLU A 63 -2.64 0.12 -13.72
CA GLU A 63 -3.74 -0.24 -14.63
C GLU A 63 -3.36 -1.38 -15.57
N GLU A 64 -2.16 -1.34 -16.11
CA GLU A 64 -1.71 -2.30 -17.12
C GLU A 64 -1.16 -3.58 -16.52
N LEU A 65 -0.47 -3.50 -15.38
CA LEU A 65 0.34 -4.60 -14.85
C LEU A 65 -0.01 -4.99 -13.41
N GLY A 66 -0.83 -4.24 -12.70
CA GLY A 66 -1.10 -4.41 -11.28
C GLY A 66 -2.30 -5.29 -10.98
N GLU A 67 -2.38 -6.49 -11.54
CA GLU A 67 -3.47 -7.43 -11.23
C GLU A 67 -3.35 -7.93 -9.79
N VAL A 68 -4.49 -8.29 -9.20
CA VAL A 68 -4.53 -8.95 -7.89
C VAL A 68 -3.69 -10.24 -7.96
N GLY A 69 -2.79 -10.41 -7.00
CA GLY A 69 -1.84 -11.51 -6.98
C GLY A 69 -0.48 -11.18 -7.57
N SER A 70 -0.33 -10.03 -8.22
CA SER A 70 0.97 -9.60 -8.76
C SER A 70 1.96 -9.30 -7.65
N ASP A 71 3.22 -9.66 -7.88
CA ASP A 71 4.31 -9.34 -6.96
C ASP A 71 4.90 -7.99 -7.31
N LEU A 72 5.07 -7.15 -6.29
CA LEU A 72 5.60 -5.79 -6.44
C LEU A 72 6.75 -5.53 -5.50
N ALA A 73 7.68 -4.68 -5.95
CA ALA A 73 8.62 -3.99 -5.08
C ALA A 73 8.24 -2.50 -5.09
N VAL A 74 8.05 -1.93 -3.92
CA VAL A 74 7.59 -0.55 -3.76
C VAL A 74 8.54 0.22 -2.88
N GLU A 75 8.83 1.46 -3.28
CA GLU A 75 9.54 2.44 -2.48
C GLU A 75 8.63 3.64 -2.29
N GLY A 76 8.54 4.15 -1.08
CA GLY A 76 7.70 5.29 -0.79
C GLY A 76 7.92 5.86 0.59
N LYS A 77 6.95 6.64 1.04
CA LYS A 77 6.96 7.21 2.38
C LYS A 77 5.65 6.92 3.09
N LEU A 78 5.72 6.82 4.40
CA LEU A 78 4.54 6.61 5.24
C LEU A 78 3.90 7.97 5.52
N VAL A 79 2.61 8.07 5.24
CA VAL A 79 1.82 9.28 5.45
C VAL A 79 0.64 8.92 6.33
N SER A 80 0.39 9.74 7.35
CA SER A 80 -0.74 9.56 8.25
C SER A 80 -1.58 10.82 8.22
N ARG A 81 -2.89 10.64 8.23
CA ARG A 81 -3.82 11.76 8.27
C ARG A 81 -4.97 11.45 9.21
N PHE A 82 -5.58 12.51 9.73
CA PHE A 82 -6.77 12.39 10.56
C PHE A 82 -8.02 12.52 9.69
N TYR A 83 -9.06 11.79 10.07
CA TYR A 83 -10.38 11.96 9.49
C TYR A 83 -11.43 11.81 10.58
N ASN A 84 -12.60 12.40 10.36
CA ASN A 84 -13.73 12.30 11.29
C ASN A 84 -14.70 11.24 10.80
N SER A 85 -15.07 10.32 11.71
CA SER A 85 -16.05 9.29 11.44
C SER A 85 -16.98 9.19 12.64
N LYS A 86 -18.28 9.45 12.42
CA LYS A 86 -19.32 9.37 13.44
C LYS A 86 -18.97 10.15 14.72
N GLY A 87 -18.42 11.36 14.57
CA GLY A 87 -18.02 12.21 15.68
C GLY A 87 -16.72 11.81 16.37
N ALA A 88 -16.07 10.74 15.95
CA ALA A 88 -14.77 10.33 16.46
C ALA A 88 -13.68 10.71 15.48
N ARG A 89 -12.54 11.18 16.01
CA ARG A 89 -11.35 11.47 15.22
C ARG A 89 -10.52 10.20 15.09
N LYS A 90 -10.26 9.80 13.87
CA LYS A 90 -9.47 8.59 13.57
C LYS A 90 -8.24 8.96 12.74
N ILE A 91 -7.24 8.09 12.80
CA ILE A 91 -6.02 8.22 12.02
C ILE A 91 -5.97 7.08 10.99
N ILE A 92 -5.59 7.41 9.76
CA ILE A 92 -5.31 6.43 8.73
C ILE A 92 -3.88 6.61 8.25
N SER A 93 -3.17 5.50 8.09
CA SER A 93 -1.80 5.50 7.57
C SER A 93 -1.77 4.83 6.21
N GLU A 94 -1.07 5.44 5.27
CA GLU A 94 -0.91 4.90 3.93
C GLU A 94 0.51 5.16 3.44
N ILE A 95 0.92 4.40 2.42
CA ILE A 95 2.23 4.56 1.80
C ILE A 95 2.02 5.27 0.47
N GLU A 96 2.62 6.47 0.34
CA GLU A 96 2.68 7.17 -0.94
C GLU A 96 3.83 6.59 -1.74
N VAL A 97 3.53 6.05 -2.91
CA VAL A 97 4.51 5.37 -3.76
C VAL A 97 5.36 6.39 -4.52
N ASN A 98 6.68 6.29 -4.37
CA ASN A 98 7.63 7.09 -5.15
C ASN A 98 8.18 6.28 -6.33
N ASP A 99 8.30 4.97 -6.17
CA ASP A 99 8.80 4.07 -7.21
C ASP A 99 8.17 2.69 -7.04
N LEU A 100 7.99 1.99 -8.15
CA LEU A 100 7.30 0.71 -8.16
C LEU A 100 7.84 -0.16 -9.29
N ILE A 101 8.11 -1.42 -8.98
CA ILE A 101 8.57 -2.42 -9.95
C ILE A 101 7.65 -3.62 -9.86
N ILE A 102 7.11 -4.05 -10.98
CA ILE A 102 6.37 -5.30 -11.09
C ILE A 102 7.39 -6.42 -11.26
N LEU A 103 7.32 -7.39 -10.38
CA LEU A 103 8.27 -8.50 -10.37
C LEU A 103 7.83 -9.67 -11.23
#